data_c4df246678bbd494266eb36f28d76c53
#
_entry.id   c4df246678bbd494266eb36f28d76c53
#
_cell.length_a   1.000
_cell.length_b   1.000
_cell.length_c   1.000
_cell.angle_alpha   90.00
_cell.angle_beta   90.00
_cell.angle_gamma   90.00
#
_symmetry.space_group_name_H-M   'P 1'
#
loop_
_entity.id
_entity.type
_entity.pdbx_description
1 polymer ?
#
loop_
_entity_poly.entity_id
_entity_poly.type
_entity_poly.pdbx_seq_one_letter_code
_entity_poly.pdbx_strand_id
1 'polypeptide(L)'
;MGLILVNITFESWRVACEMVKCEKGRLRSYLQWLPFYVINKSEWATIESEEFFDRYISDGSFILCERMRFLGNGLIQKSGFAFRDSRLVSPVIYLYLLAFSIEYERVFSPRFKNDATFYSGDIARRRLHYRKSYRAYCQALKMCSSEYKWCVKTDLAHFYESISVDGLVASMIKLSGDGMALPEAQFFRSLLLYCGKRGFPIIQNHAGLSFLATEVYLNDVDESFSKRVAHMHRVSDFRMVRYVDDLYIFFNASDEDAFDVGCDIAGIYADVLRRKGLSLNPSKTRFILAYEAAKTAAEVSTVDFLGLDPDEDLPDESWRLSALFGGIATCIRERAYTEGSLDELIGSLFSFEGVSIDPKSAFRRYLFSKPDLFRSRCVIGAIGEALKLGGSVFAFMTEEIVIALLNTRNEGLIKLMLNNLFDASRSGGWTSVDSLVAVTYLRNRGVEHTDLLACLKSRAPEVHAFLDYFCMRGSKGSKVSNRETAVIDVLSGETESKVQYAAHLYHELAGNDFEASAYYRAFFDRFTSYVSGKRRKKGRPKMLYREEIIKKVYDAIPGSDAVLRRAEDYRQKNPLVHAGAEMLQRVTLREDLGESTEDLRRLIYSYVDEKIADSSS
;
A
#
# COMPACT_ATOMS: atom_id res chain seq x y z
N MET A 1 11.10 32.94 -12.30
CA MET A 1 10.35 31.69 -12.13
C MET A 1 10.54 31.30 -10.69
N GLY A 2 9.49 31.42 -9.83
CA GLY A 2 9.62 31.06 -8.40
C GLY A 2 9.86 29.57 -8.27
N LEU A 3 10.79 29.18 -7.41
CA LEU A 3 11.02 27.79 -7.00
C LEU A 3 9.69 27.22 -6.46
N ILE A 4 9.12 26.26 -7.15
CA ILE A 4 7.97 25.50 -6.66
C ILE A 4 8.55 24.37 -5.80
N LEU A 5 8.49 24.55 -4.49
CA LEU A 5 8.91 23.51 -3.54
C LEU A 5 7.89 22.37 -3.53
N VAL A 6 8.36 21.12 -3.54
CA VAL A 6 7.49 19.94 -3.41
C VAL A 6 7.21 19.72 -1.93
N ASN A 7 6.36 20.55 -1.37
CA ASN A 7 5.79 20.34 -0.04
C ASN A 7 4.34 19.91 -0.19
N ILE A 8 3.87 19.01 0.68
CA ILE A 8 2.44 18.71 0.73
C ILE A 8 1.70 20.01 1.06
N THR A 9 0.82 20.42 0.16
CA THR A 9 -0.07 21.57 0.37
C THR A 9 -1.41 21.09 0.93
N PHE A 10 -2.15 21.98 1.59
CA PHE A 10 -3.51 21.66 2.03
C PHE A 10 -4.39 21.23 0.85
N GLU A 11 -4.19 21.83 -0.33
CA GLU A 11 -4.92 21.44 -1.53
C GLU A 11 -4.60 20.00 -1.97
N SER A 12 -3.31 19.59 -2.00
CA SER A 12 -2.94 18.22 -2.37
C SER A 12 -3.46 17.19 -1.35
N TRP A 13 -3.47 17.53 -0.06
CA TRP A 13 -4.08 16.72 0.99
C TRP A 13 -5.58 16.53 0.77
N ARG A 14 -6.29 17.64 0.52
CA ARG A 14 -7.73 17.62 0.26
C ARG A 14 -8.07 16.80 -0.99
N VAL A 15 -7.29 16.96 -2.07
CA VAL A 15 -7.44 16.16 -3.29
C VAL A 15 -7.24 14.66 -3.00
N ALA A 16 -6.24 14.29 -2.21
CA ALA A 16 -6.02 12.89 -1.82
C ALA A 16 -7.23 12.32 -1.07
N CYS A 17 -7.77 13.07 -0.11
CA CYS A 17 -8.98 12.69 0.63
C CYS A 17 -10.20 12.52 -0.30
N GLU A 18 -10.43 13.45 -1.21
CA GLU A 18 -11.52 13.40 -2.20
C GLU A 18 -11.41 12.16 -3.10
N MET A 19 -10.20 11.88 -3.62
CA MET A 19 -9.94 10.71 -4.46
C MET A 19 -10.28 9.42 -3.72
N VAL A 20 -9.86 9.29 -2.46
CA VAL A 20 -10.15 8.11 -1.64
C VAL A 20 -11.66 8.01 -1.37
N LYS A 21 -12.35 9.09 -1.06
CA LYS A 21 -13.81 9.09 -0.85
C LYS A 21 -14.58 8.63 -2.09
N CYS A 22 -14.15 9.08 -3.27
CA CYS A 22 -14.79 8.69 -4.53
C CYS A 22 -14.63 7.20 -4.86
N GLU A 23 -13.49 6.59 -4.50
CA GLU A 23 -13.15 5.22 -4.87
C GLU A 23 -13.38 4.19 -3.74
N LYS A 24 -13.64 4.62 -2.50
CA LYS A 24 -13.72 3.71 -1.33
C LYS A 24 -14.68 2.54 -1.50
N GLY A 25 -15.81 2.74 -2.16
CA GLY A 25 -16.79 1.68 -2.41
C GLY A 25 -16.27 0.58 -3.34
N ARG A 26 -15.47 0.96 -4.35
CA ARG A 26 -14.88 0.04 -5.34
C ARG A 26 -13.68 -0.74 -4.78
N LEU A 27 -12.99 -0.16 -3.81
CA LEU A 27 -11.74 -0.69 -3.26
C LEU A 27 -11.93 -1.42 -1.92
N ARG A 28 -13.19 -1.60 -1.48
CA ARG A 28 -13.53 -2.32 -0.24
C ARG A 28 -12.96 -3.73 -0.17
N SER A 29 -12.73 -4.38 -1.31
CA SER A 29 -12.12 -5.71 -1.36
C SER A 29 -10.69 -5.78 -0.84
N TYR A 30 -10.00 -4.66 -0.75
CA TYR A 30 -8.63 -4.61 -0.25
C TYR A 30 -8.62 -4.30 1.26
N LEU A 31 -7.86 -5.09 2.03
CA LEU A 31 -7.76 -4.93 3.48
C LEU A 31 -7.26 -3.52 3.87
N GLN A 32 -6.24 -3.01 3.17
CA GLN A 32 -5.70 -1.66 3.38
C GLN A 32 -6.76 -0.55 3.25
N TRP A 33 -7.80 -0.78 2.45
CA TRP A 33 -8.86 0.21 2.19
C TRP A 33 -10.04 0.12 3.14
N LEU A 34 -10.13 -0.93 3.94
CA LEU A 34 -11.24 -1.14 4.87
C LEU A 34 -11.47 0.03 5.84
N PRO A 35 -10.42 0.67 6.40
CA PRO A 35 -10.59 1.85 7.25
C PRO A 35 -11.35 2.98 6.56
N PHE A 36 -11.01 3.28 5.32
CA PHE A 36 -11.67 4.36 4.57
C PHE A 36 -13.15 4.09 4.31
N TYR A 37 -13.53 2.82 4.22
CA TYR A 37 -14.93 2.44 4.06
C TYR A 37 -15.75 2.72 5.32
N VAL A 38 -15.16 2.54 6.50
CA VAL A 38 -15.86 2.70 7.79
C VAL A 38 -15.82 4.13 8.35
N ILE A 39 -14.93 4.99 7.86
CA ILE A 39 -14.88 6.41 8.22
C ILE A 39 -16.22 7.08 7.87
N ASN A 40 -16.87 7.70 8.84
CA ASN A 40 -18.13 8.40 8.67
C ASN A 40 -17.94 9.84 8.13
N LYS A 41 -19.05 10.53 7.88
CA LYS A 41 -19.03 11.86 7.30
C LYS A 41 -18.37 12.91 8.21
N SER A 42 -18.59 12.82 9.52
CA SER A 42 -18.00 13.77 10.50
C SER A 42 -16.49 13.57 10.61
N GLU A 43 -16.05 12.30 10.70
CA GLU A 43 -14.62 11.95 10.73
C GLU A 43 -13.90 12.44 9.47
N TRP A 44 -14.52 12.25 8.28
CA TRP A 44 -13.96 12.79 7.04
C TRP A 44 -13.85 14.32 7.07
N ALA A 45 -14.86 15.03 7.58
CA ALA A 45 -14.82 16.49 7.68
C ALA A 45 -13.64 16.97 8.55
N THR A 46 -13.31 16.23 9.62
CA THR A 46 -12.14 16.56 10.44
C THR A 46 -10.82 16.22 9.75
N ILE A 47 -10.69 15.05 9.12
CA ILE A 47 -9.45 14.65 8.40
C ILE A 47 -9.15 15.63 7.25
N GLU A 48 -10.18 16.19 6.62
CA GLU A 48 -10.09 17.16 5.52
C GLU A 48 -9.93 18.59 5.98
N SER A 49 -10.02 18.88 7.27
CA SER A 49 -9.93 20.26 7.76
C SER A 49 -8.51 20.81 7.68
N GLU A 50 -8.40 22.11 7.51
CA GLU A 50 -7.14 22.84 7.55
C GLU A 50 -6.47 22.71 8.93
N GLU A 51 -7.27 22.70 10.00
CA GLU A 51 -6.77 22.48 11.36
C GLU A 51 -6.08 21.12 11.52
N PHE A 52 -6.64 20.04 10.95
CA PHE A 52 -6.01 18.71 10.98
C PHE A 52 -4.73 18.70 10.14
N PHE A 53 -4.78 19.32 8.96
CA PHE A 53 -3.62 19.45 8.08
C PHE A 53 -2.48 20.20 8.78
N ASP A 54 -2.73 21.39 9.32
CA ASP A 54 -1.71 22.21 9.98
C ASP A 54 -1.13 21.54 11.22
N ARG A 55 -1.98 20.78 11.95
CA ARG A 55 -1.58 20.15 13.19
C ARG A 55 -0.75 18.89 13.02
N TYR A 56 -0.99 18.11 11.97
CA TYR A 56 -0.42 16.76 11.84
C TYR A 56 0.28 16.49 10.52
N ILE A 57 -0.10 17.17 9.45
CA ILE A 57 0.30 16.81 8.09
C ILE A 57 1.38 17.74 7.54
N SER A 58 1.20 19.04 7.66
CA SER A 58 2.05 20.05 7.03
C SER A 58 3.54 19.90 7.36
N ASP A 59 3.83 19.48 8.57
CA ASP A 59 5.19 19.30 9.11
C ASP A 59 5.57 17.84 9.36
N GLY A 60 4.69 16.89 9.03
CA GLY A 60 4.93 15.47 9.23
C GLY A 60 4.80 15.00 10.68
N SER A 61 4.26 15.83 11.60
CA SER A 61 4.16 15.49 13.03
C SER A 61 3.27 14.28 13.32
N PHE A 62 2.43 13.84 12.37
CA PHE A 62 1.62 12.62 12.49
C PHE A 62 2.45 11.37 12.83
N ILE A 63 3.73 11.33 12.43
CA ILE A 63 4.61 10.19 12.71
C ILE A 63 4.92 10.02 14.21
N LEU A 64 4.70 11.05 15.00
CA LEU A 64 4.91 11.05 16.44
C LEU A 64 3.73 10.42 17.18
N CYS A 65 2.58 10.27 16.50
CA CYS A 65 1.38 9.63 17.01
C CYS A 65 1.40 8.14 16.65
N GLU A 66 1.42 7.25 17.67
CA GLU A 66 1.56 5.80 17.49
C GLU A 66 0.59 5.22 16.46
N ARG A 67 -0.69 5.59 16.54
CA ARG A 67 -1.70 5.07 15.61
C ARG A 67 -1.61 5.69 14.22
N MET A 68 -1.26 6.97 14.12
CA MET A 68 -1.05 7.61 12.82
C MET A 68 0.17 7.05 12.07
N ARG A 69 1.22 6.60 12.79
CA ARG A 69 2.38 5.93 12.21
C ARG A 69 2.26 4.41 12.13
N PHE A 70 1.09 3.84 12.40
CA PHE A 70 0.91 2.39 12.39
C PHE A 70 1.46 1.75 11.12
N LEU A 71 2.22 0.68 11.31
CA LEU A 71 2.77 -0.17 10.27
C LEU A 71 2.61 -1.63 10.67
N GLY A 72 2.06 -2.45 9.78
CA GLY A 72 1.91 -3.89 9.96
C GLY A 72 2.14 -4.65 8.66
N ASN A 73 2.27 -5.97 8.74
CA ASN A 73 2.37 -6.82 7.57
C ASN A 73 0.97 -7.12 7.01
N GLY A 74 0.83 -6.96 5.69
CA GLY A 74 -0.38 -7.31 4.95
C GLY A 74 -0.37 -8.78 4.52
N LEU A 75 -1.56 -9.34 4.34
CA LEU A 75 -1.78 -10.71 3.87
C LEU A 75 -2.27 -10.66 2.42
N ILE A 76 -1.34 -10.78 1.46
CA ILE A 76 -1.67 -10.86 0.02
C ILE A 76 -1.09 -12.16 -0.53
N GLN A 77 -1.95 -13.10 -0.85
CA GLN A 77 -1.56 -14.35 -1.50
C GLN A 77 -1.10 -14.07 -2.93
N LYS A 78 0.07 -14.57 -3.29
CA LYS A 78 0.64 -14.46 -4.64
C LYS A 78 0.30 -15.70 -5.46
N SER A 79 0.64 -16.87 -4.92
CA SER A 79 0.34 -18.18 -5.50
C SER A 79 0.46 -19.24 -4.40
N GLY A 80 -0.45 -20.18 -4.36
CA GLY A 80 -0.42 -21.28 -3.37
C GLY A 80 -0.20 -20.78 -1.95
N PHE A 81 0.89 -21.23 -1.33
CA PHE A 81 1.29 -20.82 0.02
C PHE A 81 2.21 -19.59 0.06
N ALA A 82 2.53 -19.00 -1.10
CA ALA A 82 3.39 -17.84 -1.16
C ALA A 82 2.59 -16.55 -0.94
N PHE A 83 3.06 -15.73 -0.01
CA PHE A 83 2.49 -14.41 0.27
C PHE A 83 3.46 -13.32 -0.18
N ARG A 84 2.89 -12.24 -0.72
CA ARG A 84 3.67 -11.03 -1.03
C ARG A 84 3.94 -10.28 0.26
N ASP A 85 5.19 -9.83 0.42
CA ASP A 85 5.54 -8.90 1.50
C ASP A 85 4.89 -7.54 1.22
N SER A 86 3.73 -7.33 1.82
CA SER A 86 2.95 -6.09 1.72
C SER A 86 2.82 -5.44 3.07
N ARG A 87 2.52 -4.14 3.07
CA ARG A 87 2.39 -3.35 4.29
C ARG A 87 0.95 -2.90 4.49
N LEU A 88 0.49 -2.98 5.73
CA LEU A 88 -0.68 -2.29 6.23
C LEU A 88 -0.21 -1.01 6.91
N VAL A 89 -0.65 0.11 6.43
CA VAL A 89 -0.31 1.42 7.00
C VAL A 89 -1.56 2.12 7.50
N SER A 90 -1.38 3.07 8.42
CA SER A 90 -2.51 3.89 8.86
C SER A 90 -3.15 4.64 7.69
N PRO A 91 -4.43 5.01 7.79
CA PRO A 91 -5.08 5.88 6.81
C PRO A 91 -4.32 7.19 6.57
N VAL A 92 -3.68 7.74 7.61
CA VAL A 92 -2.91 9.00 7.51
C VAL A 92 -1.66 8.81 6.68
N ILE A 93 -0.87 7.75 6.91
CA ILE A 93 0.30 7.44 6.07
C ILE A 93 -0.14 7.21 4.62
N TYR A 94 -1.22 6.46 4.40
CA TYR A 94 -1.73 6.22 3.04
C TYR A 94 -2.06 7.54 2.33
N LEU A 95 -2.83 8.40 2.99
CA LEU A 95 -3.21 9.71 2.45
C LEU A 95 -1.99 10.64 2.27
N TYR A 96 -1.03 10.59 3.20
CA TYR A 96 0.20 11.39 3.12
C TYR A 96 1.02 11.02 1.89
N LEU A 97 1.28 9.73 1.68
CA LEU A 97 2.02 9.23 0.52
C LEU A 97 1.28 9.55 -0.79
N LEU A 98 -0.05 9.53 -0.78
CA LEU A 98 -0.86 9.91 -1.93
C LEU A 98 -0.79 11.42 -2.21
N ALA A 99 -0.98 12.26 -1.18
CA ALA A 99 -0.91 13.71 -1.29
C ALA A 99 0.47 14.19 -1.77
N PHE A 100 1.54 13.56 -1.24
CA PHE A 100 2.89 13.83 -1.70
C PHE A 100 3.08 13.47 -3.18
N SER A 101 2.55 12.33 -3.60
CA SER A 101 2.64 11.91 -5.01
C SER A 101 1.85 12.82 -5.94
N ILE A 102 0.70 13.34 -5.49
CA ILE A 102 -0.11 14.33 -6.22
C ILE A 102 0.67 15.64 -6.38
N GLU A 103 1.30 16.11 -5.31
CA GLU A 103 2.09 17.34 -5.34
C GLU A 103 3.32 17.15 -6.22
N TYR A 104 3.98 16.01 -6.13
CA TYR A 104 5.13 15.69 -6.95
C TYR A 104 4.76 15.59 -8.45
N GLU A 105 3.66 14.95 -8.79
CA GLU A 105 3.18 14.83 -10.19
C GLU A 105 2.94 16.23 -10.80
N ARG A 106 2.43 17.16 -10.03
CA ARG A 106 2.21 18.55 -10.48
C ARG A 106 3.49 19.26 -10.90
N VAL A 107 4.62 18.95 -10.27
CA VAL A 107 5.94 19.54 -10.57
C VAL A 107 6.82 18.61 -11.41
N PHE A 108 6.40 17.36 -11.63
CA PHE A 108 7.12 16.38 -12.39
C PHE A 108 7.17 16.73 -13.87
N SER A 109 8.37 16.86 -14.40
CA SER A 109 8.60 17.12 -15.81
C SER A 109 9.62 16.10 -16.35
N PRO A 110 9.17 14.95 -16.85
CA PRO A 110 10.08 13.94 -17.35
C PRO A 110 10.84 14.46 -18.58
N ARG A 111 12.13 14.19 -18.64
CA ARG A 111 12.99 14.58 -19.77
C ARG A 111 12.65 13.79 -21.03
N PHE A 112 12.22 12.55 -20.84
CA PHE A 112 11.75 11.68 -21.90
C PHE A 112 10.33 11.23 -21.55
N LYS A 113 9.37 11.70 -22.34
CA LYS A 113 7.97 11.33 -22.14
C LYS A 113 7.64 10.16 -23.04
N ASN A 114 7.33 9.02 -22.45
CA ASN A 114 6.73 7.88 -23.14
C ASN A 114 5.21 7.96 -22.97
N ASP A 115 4.48 8.32 -24.04
CA ASP A 115 3.02 8.47 -24.00
C ASP A 115 2.28 7.13 -23.79
N ALA A 116 3.00 6.03 -23.79
CA ALA A 116 2.48 4.69 -23.57
C ALA A 116 2.98 4.04 -22.27
N THR A 117 3.31 4.85 -21.26
CA THR A 117 3.61 4.39 -19.89
C THR A 117 2.37 4.51 -19.02
N PHE A 118 2.02 3.42 -18.35
CA PHE A 118 0.85 3.30 -17.51
C PHE A 118 1.22 2.69 -16.15
N TYR A 119 0.53 3.11 -15.09
CA TYR A 119 0.69 2.58 -13.74
C TYR A 119 -0.65 2.24 -13.10
N SER A 120 -0.64 1.60 -11.93
CA SER A 120 -1.87 1.23 -11.22
C SER A 120 -2.54 2.47 -10.63
N GLY A 121 -3.46 3.05 -11.39
CA GLY A 121 -4.14 4.31 -11.10
C GLY A 121 -3.82 5.37 -12.16
N ASP A 122 -4.29 6.59 -11.92
CA ASP A 122 -4.04 7.77 -12.76
C ASP A 122 -4.22 9.01 -11.88
N ILE A 123 -3.13 9.46 -11.25
CA ILE A 123 -3.16 10.56 -10.28
C ILE A 123 -3.57 11.86 -10.97
N ALA A 124 -3.02 12.13 -12.16
CA ALA A 124 -3.32 13.33 -12.93
C ALA A 124 -4.82 13.48 -13.24
N ARG A 125 -5.49 12.34 -13.46
CA ARG A 125 -6.94 12.28 -13.69
C ARG A 125 -7.75 11.93 -12.44
N ARG A 126 -7.14 12.01 -11.24
CA ARG A 126 -7.75 11.77 -9.93
C ARG A 126 -8.39 10.37 -9.82
N ARG A 127 -7.71 9.32 -10.29
CA ARG A 127 -8.20 7.94 -10.29
C ARG A 127 -7.24 7.04 -9.54
N LEU A 128 -7.76 6.32 -8.55
CA LEU A 128 -6.94 5.40 -7.73
C LEU A 128 -7.01 3.97 -8.23
N HIS A 129 -8.13 3.57 -8.85
CA HIS A 129 -8.30 2.21 -9.33
C HIS A 129 -7.63 2.01 -10.70
N TYR A 130 -6.94 0.89 -10.87
CA TYR A 130 -6.13 0.54 -12.04
C TYR A 130 -6.91 0.37 -13.35
N ARG A 131 -8.22 0.10 -13.34
CA ARG A 131 -9.00 -0.31 -14.52
C ARG A 131 -8.83 0.57 -15.75
N LYS A 132 -8.95 1.89 -15.58
CA LYS A 132 -8.91 2.80 -16.72
C LYS A 132 -7.51 2.93 -17.30
N SER A 133 -6.49 2.97 -16.47
CA SER A 133 -5.10 2.96 -16.92
C SER A 133 -4.75 1.64 -17.61
N TYR A 134 -5.26 0.53 -17.09
CA TYR A 134 -5.08 -0.77 -17.70
C TYR A 134 -5.78 -0.91 -19.06
N ARG A 135 -7.02 -0.38 -19.19
CA ARG A 135 -7.70 -0.30 -20.50
C ARG A 135 -6.93 0.54 -21.51
N ALA A 136 -6.40 1.70 -21.09
CA ALA A 136 -5.58 2.54 -21.96
C ALA A 136 -4.29 1.82 -22.41
N TYR A 137 -3.64 1.09 -21.51
CA TYR A 137 -2.53 0.21 -21.82
C TYR A 137 -2.90 -0.85 -22.88
N CYS A 138 -4.01 -1.58 -22.70
CA CYS A 138 -4.48 -2.57 -23.66
C CYS A 138 -4.78 -1.94 -25.03
N GLN A 139 -5.34 -0.73 -25.06
CA GLN A 139 -5.53 0.02 -26.31
C GLN A 139 -4.22 0.37 -26.98
N ALA A 140 -3.21 0.82 -26.22
CA ALA A 140 -1.88 1.11 -26.76
C ALA A 140 -1.21 -0.15 -27.34
N LEU A 141 -1.33 -1.30 -26.67
CA LEU A 141 -0.85 -2.59 -27.19
C LEU A 141 -1.52 -2.94 -28.53
N LYS A 142 -2.85 -2.77 -28.64
CA LYS A 142 -3.59 -3.04 -29.89
C LYS A 142 -3.14 -2.12 -31.03
N MET A 143 -2.93 -0.84 -30.75
CA MET A 143 -2.43 0.11 -31.74
C MET A 143 -1.04 -0.28 -32.24
N CYS A 144 -0.09 -0.50 -31.33
CA CYS A 144 1.26 -0.88 -31.71
C CYS A 144 1.31 -2.22 -32.43
N SER A 145 0.48 -3.19 -32.07
CA SER A 145 0.44 -4.48 -32.77
C SER A 145 -0.09 -4.43 -34.19
N SER A 146 -0.76 -3.35 -34.62
CA SER A 146 -1.15 -3.10 -35.99
C SER A 146 -0.09 -2.34 -36.80
N GLU A 147 0.84 -1.63 -36.16
CA GLU A 147 1.86 -0.79 -36.79
C GLU A 147 3.21 -1.52 -36.91
N TYR A 148 3.48 -2.49 -36.01
CA TYR A 148 4.74 -3.19 -35.90
C TYR A 148 4.57 -4.69 -36.16
N LYS A 149 5.63 -5.35 -36.65
CA LYS A 149 5.63 -6.80 -36.92
C LYS A 149 6.15 -7.60 -35.72
N TRP A 150 7.16 -7.09 -35.03
CA TRP A 150 7.90 -7.80 -33.98
C TRP A 150 7.76 -7.15 -32.63
N CYS A 151 7.90 -7.94 -31.58
CA CYS A 151 7.81 -7.44 -30.22
C CYS A 151 8.71 -8.25 -29.26
N VAL A 152 9.41 -7.55 -28.38
CA VAL A 152 10.03 -8.13 -27.18
C VAL A 152 9.15 -7.82 -25.98
N LYS A 153 8.58 -8.86 -25.38
CA LYS A 153 7.88 -8.76 -24.11
C LYS A 153 8.87 -8.97 -22.97
N THR A 154 8.88 -8.10 -21.97
CA THR A 154 9.71 -8.22 -20.76
C THR A 154 8.88 -8.04 -19.50
N ASP A 155 9.37 -8.60 -18.40
CA ASP A 155 8.83 -8.45 -17.04
C ASP A 155 10.01 -8.30 -16.09
N LEU A 156 9.89 -7.50 -15.04
CA LEU A 156 10.97 -7.32 -14.07
C LEU A 156 10.84 -8.31 -12.91
N ALA A 157 11.95 -8.96 -12.57
CA ALA A 157 11.99 -9.84 -11.41
C ALA A 157 11.96 -9.00 -10.12
N HIS A 158 11.02 -9.33 -9.22
CA HIS A 158 10.91 -8.69 -7.90
C HIS A 158 10.94 -7.15 -7.95
N PHE A 159 10.21 -6.54 -8.91
CA PHE A 159 10.33 -5.13 -9.21
C PHE A 159 10.24 -4.23 -7.98
N TYR A 160 9.13 -4.27 -7.25
CA TYR A 160 8.92 -3.39 -6.10
C TYR A 160 9.94 -3.62 -4.98
N GLU A 161 10.33 -4.87 -4.74
CA GLU A 161 11.33 -5.26 -3.75
C GLU A 161 12.74 -4.78 -4.13
N SER A 162 12.98 -4.60 -5.43
CA SER A 162 14.29 -4.19 -5.98
C SER A 162 14.44 -2.67 -6.11
N ILE A 163 13.39 -1.89 -5.86
CA ILE A 163 13.46 -0.43 -5.94
C ILE A 163 14.34 0.09 -4.80
N SER A 164 15.44 0.74 -5.17
CA SER A 164 16.26 1.51 -4.23
C SER A 164 15.53 2.80 -3.85
N VAL A 165 15.20 2.96 -2.57
CA VAL A 165 14.58 4.21 -2.07
C VAL A 165 15.51 5.40 -2.29
N ASP A 166 16.82 5.22 -2.08
CA ASP A 166 17.82 6.27 -2.36
C ASP A 166 17.86 6.62 -3.85
N GLY A 167 17.82 5.59 -4.71
CA GLY A 167 17.76 5.77 -6.15
C GLY A 167 16.48 6.48 -6.61
N LEU A 168 15.33 6.17 -5.98
CA LEU A 168 14.07 6.85 -6.27
C LEU A 168 14.15 8.33 -5.88
N VAL A 169 14.59 8.64 -4.67
CA VAL A 169 14.71 10.02 -4.18
C VAL A 169 15.70 10.81 -5.03
N ALA A 170 16.82 10.22 -5.42
CA ALA A 170 17.76 10.85 -6.35
C ALA A 170 17.12 11.14 -7.72
N SER A 171 16.33 10.21 -8.27
CA SER A 171 15.57 10.44 -9.51
C SER A 171 14.53 11.55 -9.33
N MET A 172 13.84 11.60 -8.19
CA MET A 172 12.89 12.67 -7.87
C MET A 172 13.55 14.05 -7.86
N ILE A 173 14.66 14.20 -7.14
CA ILE A 173 15.41 15.46 -7.09
C ILE A 173 15.88 15.87 -8.49
N LYS A 174 16.42 14.94 -9.26
CA LYS A 174 16.90 15.19 -10.63
C LYS A 174 15.78 15.64 -11.58
N LEU A 175 14.61 15.02 -11.50
CA LEU A 175 13.48 15.27 -12.41
C LEU A 175 12.68 16.52 -12.04
N SER A 176 12.59 16.83 -10.75
CA SER A 176 11.95 18.07 -10.28
C SER A 176 12.82 19.32 -10.46
N GLY A 177 14.08 19.15 -10.89
CA GLY A 177 15.05 20.25 -10.91
C GLY A 177 15.32 20.76 -9.49
N ASP A 178 15.23 22.09 -9.30
CA ASP A 178 15.39 22.68 -7.97
C ASP A 178 14.07 22.69 -7.15
N GLY A 179 13.05 21.97 -7.63
CA GLY A 179 11.70 21.99 -7.03
C GLY A 179 11.53 21.16 -5.77
N MET A 180 12.50 20.31 -5.40
CA MET A 180 12.43 19.49 -4.19
C MET A 180 13.53 19.86 -3.22
N ALA A 181 13.17 20.40 -2.05
CA ALA A 181 14.17 20.76 -1.05
C ALA A 181 14.72 19.51 -0.33
N LEU A 182 15.98 19.59 0.11
CA LEU A 182 16.66 18.47 0.76
C LEU A 182 15.96 17.95 2.03
N PRO A 183 15.42 18.80 2.91
CA PRO A 183 14.72 18.30 4.11
C PRO A 183 13.48 17.48 3.78
N GLU A 184 12.67 17.90 2.82
CA GLU A 184 11.47 17.18 2.36
C GLU A 184 11.86 15.85 1.71
N ALA A 185 12.91 15.85 0.90
CA ALA A 185 13.44 14.64 0.30
C ALA A 185 13.93 13.66 1.37
N GLN A 186 14.58 14.13 2.42
CA GLN A 186 15.04 13.30 3.54
C GLN A 186 13.87 12.75 4.37
N PHE A 187 12.87 13.57 4.66
CA PHE A 187 11.68 13.13 5.35
C PHE A 187 10.95 12.04 4.55
N PHE A 188 10.69 12.31 3.26
CA PHE A 188 10.02 11.36 2.40
C PHE A 188 10.82 10.05 2.24
N ARG A 189 12.13 10.14 2.09
CA ARG A 189 13.03 9.00 2.10
C ARG A 189 12.88 8.16 3.39
N SER A 190 12.91 8.82 4.54
CA SER A 190 12.81 8.15 5.83
C SER A 190 11.44 7.51 6.03
N LEU A 191 10.37 8.17 5.56
CA LEU A 191 9.02 7.62 5.59
C LEU A 191 8.88 6.38 4.69
N LEU A 192 9.45 6.41 3.48
CA LEU A 192 9.46 5.24 2.59
C LEU A 192 10.22 4.06 3.22
N LEU A 193 11.40 4.31 3.78
CA LEU A 193 12.21 3.28 4.46
C LEU A 193 11.48 2.72 5.70
N TYR A 194 10.83 3.58 6.47
CA TYR A 194 10.00 3.15 7.59
C TYR A 194 8.85 2.24 7.11
N CYS A 195 8.05 2.70 6.15
CA CYS A 195 6.92 1.93 5.63
C CYS A 195 7.34 0.63 4.94
N GLY A 196 8.50 0.61 4.31
CA GLY A 196 9.03 -0.55 3.58
C GLY A 196 9.93 -1.46 4.42
N LYS A 197 10.16 -1.16 5.72
CA LYS A 197 11.16 -1.85 6.55
C LYS A 197 12.51 -1.93 5.83
N ARG A 198 13.09 -0.77 5.52
CA ARG A 198 14.35 -0.51 4.78
C ARG A 198 14.28 -0.62 3.25
N GLY A 199 13.20 -1.12 2.67
CA GLY A 199 12.99 -1.16 1.23
C GLY A 199 11.93 -0.16 0.75
N PHE A 200 11.52 -0.31 -0.48
CA PHE A 200 10.37 0.40 -1.03
C PHE A 200 9.06 -0.21 -0.48
N PRO A 201 8.10 0.60 0.00
CA PRO A 201 6.89 0.08 0.60
C PRO A 201 5.93 -0.50 -0.44
N ILE A 202 5.53 -1.76 -0.26
CA ILE A 202 4.51 -2.41 -1.07
C ILE A 202 3.17 -2.27 -0.34
N ILE A 203 2.41 -1.23 -0.67
CA ILE A 203 1.09 -0.98 -0.11
C ILE A 203 0.04 -1.35 -1.16
N GLN A 204 -0.89 -2.23 -0.79
CA GLN A 204 -1.89 -2.75 -1.70
C GLN A 204 -2.73 -1.63 -2.32
N ASN A 205 -2.73 -1.57 -3.66
CA ASN A 205 -3.50 -0.62 -4.47
C ASN A 205 -3.23 0.86 -4.10
N HIS A 206 -1.95 1.25 -4.03
CA HIS A 206 -1.54 2.62 -3.78
C HIS A 206 -1.07 3.30 -5.07
N ALA A 207 -1.94 4.10 -5.70
CA ALA A 207 -1.67 4.74 -6.99
C ALA A 207 -0.45 5.67 -6.97
N GLY A 208 -0.23 6.40 -5.86
CA GLY A 208 0.93 7.28 -5.72
C GLY A 208 2.26 6.55 -5.74
N LEU A 209 2.37 5.44 -5.01
CA LEU A 209 3.60 4.62 -5.03
C LEU A 209 3.80 3.95 -6.40
N SER A 210 2.71 3.52 -7.05
CA SER A 210 2.79 2.98 -8.41
C SER A 210 3.28 4.01 -9.42
N PHE A 211 2.80 5.27 -9.32
CA PHE A 211 3.30 6.40 -10.11
C PHE A 211 4.81 6.62 -9.89
N LEU A 212 5.24 6.74 -8.64
CA LEU A 212 6.65 6.97 -8.32
C LEU A 212 7.56 5.84 -8.80
N ALA A 213 7.12 4.59 -8.66
CA ALA A 213 7.88 3.42 -9.13
C ALA A 213 7.98 3.39 -10.66
N THR A 214 6.89 3.67 -11.37
CA THR A 214 6.79 3.50 -12.82
C THR A 214 7.27 4.72 -13.59
N GLU A 215 6.73 5.90 -13.26
CA GLU A 215 7.00 7.12 -14.04
C GLU A 215 8.29 7.82 -13.59
N VAL A 216 8.65 7.70 -12.31
CA VAL A 216 9.79 8.44 -11.76
C VAL A 216 11.04 7.56 -11.71
N TYR A 217 10.95 6.39 -11.05
CA TYR A 217 12.14 5.54 -10.87
C TYR A 217 12.64 4.93 -12.17
N LEU A 218 11.73 4.48 -13.05
CA LEU A 218 12.09 3.90 -14.35
C LEU A 218 12.35 4.94 -15.44
N ASN A 219 12.10 6.24 -15.22
CA ASN A 219 12.33 7.28 -16.24
C ASN A 219 13.76 7.27 -16.80
N ASP A 220 14.77 7.21 -15.92
CA ASP A 220 16.18 7.17 -16.35
C ASP A 220 16.51 5.89 -17.16
N VAL A 221 15.86 4.78 -16.82
CA VAL A 221 15.99 3.49 -17.53
C VAL A 221 15.44 3.65 -18.94
N ASP A 222 14.22 4.17 -19.05
CA ASP A 222 13.52 4.32 -20.33
C ASP A 222 14.24 5.34 -21.25
N GLU A 223 14.73 6.44 -20.68
CA GLU A 223 15.52 7.43 -21.41
C GLU A 223 16.84 6.83 -21.93
N SER A 224 17.57 6.13 -21.08
CA SER A 224 18.85 5.50 -21.46
C SER A 224 18.66 4.38 -22.49
N PHE A 225 17.62 3.58 -22.30
CA PHE A 225 17.27 2.50 -23.22
C PHE A 225 16.88 3.05 -24.59
N SER A 226 15.96 4.02 -24.63
CA SER A 226 15.49 4.62 -25.90
C SER A 226 16.62 5.24 -26.69
N LYS A 227 17.54 5.95 -26.03
CA LYS A 227 18.73 6.50 -26.69
C LYS A 227 19.60 5.43 -27.33
N ARG A 228 19.82 4.30 -26.63
CA ARG A 228 20.66 3.21 -27.14
C ARG A 228 20.01 2.48 -28.32
N VAL A 229 18.70 2.19 -28.23
CA VAL A 229 17.96 1.53 -29.31
C VAL A 229 17.87 2.43 -30.55
N ALA A 230 17.66 3.74 -30.39
CA ALA A 230 17.65 4.69 -31.51
C ALA A 230 18.97 4.76 -32.30
N HIS A 231 20.08 4.31 -31.73
CA HIS A 231 21.38 4.22 -32.44
C HIS A 231 21.61 2.87 -33.13
N MET A 232 20.67 1.93 -33.05
CA MET A 232 20.78 0.63 -33.71
C MET A 232 20.43 0.78 -35.20
N HIS A 233 21.41 0.59 -36.11
CA HIS A 233 21.22 0.72 -37.56
C HIS A 233 20.19 -0.27 -38.14
N ARG A 234 19.96 -1.41 -37.48
CA ARG A 234 19.00 -2.45 -37.91
C ARG A 234 17.57 -2.21 -37.45
N VAL A 235 17.31 -1.17 -36.66
CA VAL A 235 15.98 -0.79 -36.15
C VAL A 235 15.58 0.50 -36.85
N SER A 236 14.57 0.45 -37.70
CA SER A 236 14.08 1.62 -38.41
C SER A 236 13.18 2.49 -37.54
N ASP A 237 12.40 1.85 -36.67
CA ASP A 237 11.48 2.48 -35.73
C ASP A 237 11.15 1.50 -34.59
N PHE A 238 10.89 2.04 -33.41
CA PHE A 238 10.46 1.25 -32.25
C PHE A 238 9.53 2.04 -31.35
N ARG A 239 8.69 1.32 -30.59
CA ARG A 239 7.81 1.90 -29.60
C ARG A 239 7.74 1.04 -28.34
N MET A 240 7.72 1.70 -27.18
CA MET A 240 7.57 1.04 -25.89
C MET A 240 6.16 1.23 -25.38
N VAL A 241 5.56 0.16 -24.83
CA VAL A 241 4.29 0.20 -24.09
C VAL A 241 4.50 -0.48 -22.75
N ARG A 242 4.34 0.26 -21.67
CA ARG A 242 4.62 -0.20 -20.31
C ARG A 242 3.38 -0.16 -19.42
N TYR A 243 3.19 -1.20 -18.64
CA TYR A 243 2.30 -1.19 -17.48
C TYR A 243 3.06 -1.65 -16.25
N VAL A 244 3.45 -0.72 -15.38
CA VAL A 244 4.29 -0.96 -14.20
C VAL A 244 5.61 -1.64 -14.60
N ASP A 245 5.79 -2.93 -14.32
CA ASP A 245 6.94 -3.76 -14.63
C ASP A 245 6.84 -4.52 -15.96
N ASP A 246 5.63 -4.69 -16.49
CA ASP A 246 5.39 -5.29 -17.80
C ASP A 246 5.73 -4.29 -18.92
N LEU A 247 6.74 -4.59 -19.74
CA LEU A 247 7.13 -3.76 -20.89
C LEU A 247 7.08 -4.55 -22.18
N TYR A 248 6.43 -3.98 -23.19
CA TYR A 248 6.41 -4.44 -24.57
C TYR A 248 7.20 -3.44 -25.44
N ILE A 249 8.16 -3.95 -26.19
CA ILE A 249 9.01 -3.17 -27.08
C ILE A 249 8.71 -3.63 -28.50
N PHE A 250 7.93 -2.85 -29.21
CA PHE A 250 7.56 -3.08 -30.61
C PHE A 250 8.61 -2.50 -31.53
N PHE A 251 8.94 -3.21 -32.61
CA PHE A 251 9.91 -2.75 -33.59
C PHE A 251 9.69 -3.39 -34.97
N ASN A 252 10.28 -2.77 -36.01
CA ASN A 252 10.34 -3.29 -37.34
C ASN A 252 11.80 -3.58 -37.73
N ALA A 253 12.03 -4.78 -38.24
CA ALA A 253 13.30 -5.24 -38.80
C ALA A 253 13.01 -6.22 -39.94
N SER A 254 14.03 -6.58 -40.77
CA SER A 254 13.90 -7.65 -41.74
C SER A 254 13.58 -8.98 -41.05
N ASP A 255 12.89 -9.89 -41.71
CA ASP A 255 12.52 -11.19 -41.14
C ASP A 255 13.76 -12.03 -40.76
N GLU A 256 14.84 -11.85 -41.52
CA GLU A 256 16.12 -12.53 -41.28
C GLU A 256 16.83 -12.01 -40.02
N ASP A 257 16.76 -10.71 -39.77
CA ASP A 257 17.43 -10.07 -38.63
C ASP A 257 16.57 -9.97 -37.36
N ALA A 258 15.26 -10.17 -37.46
CA ALA A 258 14.31 -9.81 -36.41
C ALA A 258 14.60 -10.46 -35.05
N PHE A 259 15.00 -11.74 -35.06
CA PHE A 259 15.33 -12.44 -33.83
C PHE A 259 16.61 -11.88 -33.18
N ASP A 260 17.66 -11.66 -33.98
CA ASP A 260 18.93 -11.11 -33.46
C ASP A 260 18.74 -9.68 -32.95
N VAL A 261 17.97 -8.85 -33.66
CA VAL A 261 17.59 -7.51 -33.23
C VAL A 261 16.80 -7.57 -31.94
N GLY A 262 15.85 -8.49 -31.78
CA GLY A 262 15.11 -8.71 -30.56
C GLY A 262 16.00 -9.10 -29.37
N CYS A 263 17.00 -9.96 -29.61
CA CYS A 263 18.02 -10.31 -28.62
C CYS A 263 18.88 -9.12 -28.22
N ASP A 264 19.32 -8.31 -29.19
CA ASP A 264 20.08 -7.09 -28.91
C ASP A 264 19.28 -6.07 -28.10
N ILE A 265 18.00 -5.86 -28.47
CA ILE A 265 17.07 -4.99 -27.70
C ILE A 265 16.92 -5.48 -26.25
N ALA A 266 16.67 -6.77 -26.04
CA ALA A 266 16.56 -7.36 -24.71
C ALA A 266 17.87 -7.22 -23.92
N GLY A 267 19.02 -7.43 -24.58
CA GLY A 267 20.36 -7.25 -23.99
C GLY A 267 20.62 -5.80 -23.57
N ILE A 268 20.29 -4.83 -24.42
CA ILE A 268 20.42 -3.39 -24.11
C ILE A 268 19.54 -3.05 -22.90
N TYR A 269 18.30 -3.56 -22.84
CA TYR A 269 17.39 -3.30 -21.73
C TYR A 269 17.92 -3.92 -20.43
N ALA A 270 18.39 -5.16 -20.47
CA ALA A 270 19.00 -5.82 -19.33
C ALA A 270 20.23 -5.06 -18.79
N ASP A 271 21.07 -4.50 -19.69
CA ASP A 271 22.22 -3.69 -19.29
C ASP A 271 21.84 -2.40 -18.57
N VAL A 272 20.81 -1.72 -19.08
CA VAL A 272 20.33 -0.47 -18.46
C VAL A 272 19.71 -0.75 -17.09
N LEU A 273 18.91 -1.82 -16.98
CA LEU A 273 18.29 -2.27 -15.73
C LEU A 273 19.34 -2.60 -14.66
N ARG A 274 20.42 -3.31 -15.04
CA ARG A 274 21.48 -3.73 -14.12
C ARG A 274 22.14 -2.53 -13.43
N ARG A 275 22.25 -1.38 -14.11
CA ARG A 275 22.80 -0.14 -13.51
C ARG A 275 21.91 0.43 -12.38
N LYS A 276 20.62 0.09 -12.37
CA LYS A 276 19.65 0.44 -11.31
C LYS A 276 19.44 -0.71 -10.30
N GLY A 277 20.19 -1.82 -10.42
CA GLY A 277 20.01 -3.00 -9.57
C GLY A 277 18.75 -3.81 -9.90
N LEU A 278 18.17 -3.58 -11.07
CA LEU A 278 17.00 -4.32 -11.57
C LEU A 278 17.41 -5.46 -12.50
N SER A 279 16.57 -6.48 -12.61
CA SER A 279 16.80 -7.61 -13.51
C SER A 279 15.52 -8.03 -14.23
N LEU A 280 15.70 -8.59 -15.43
CA LEU A 280 14.63 -9.21 -16.19
C LEU A 280 14.22 -10.53 -15.55
N ASN A 281 12.94 -10.85 -15.64
CA ASN A 281 12.41 -12.16 -15.34
C ASN A 281 12.59 -13.08 -16.57
N PRO A 282 13.52 -14.07 -16.53
CA PRO A 282 13.84 -14.87 -17.71
C PRO A 282 12.67 -15.77 -18.16
N SER A 283 11.79 -16.17 -17.25
CA SER A 283 10.64 -17.01 -17.58
C SER A 283 9.53 -16.25 -18.32
N LYS A 284 9.51 -14.92 -18.21
CA LYS A 284 8.50 -14.06 -18.82
C LYS A 284 9.04 -13.16 -19.95
N THR A 285 10.36 -13.10 -20.14
CA THR A 285 10.96 -12.35 -21.23
C THR A 285 10.93 -13.21 -22.50
N ARG A 286 10.27 -12.69 -23.55
CA ARG A 286 10.00 -13.46 -24.79
C ARG A 286 10.08 -12.56 -26.00
N PHE A 287 10.63 -13.11 -27.10
CA PHE A 287 10.47 -12.57 -28.43
C PHE A 287 9.17 -13.13 -29.04
N ILE A 288 8.27 -12.29 -29.53
CA ILE A 288 6.94 -12.65 -30.01
C ILE A 288 6.59 -11.84 -31.27
N LEU A 289 5.61 -12.29 -32.01
CA LEU A 289 4.98 -11.47 -33.05
C LEU A 289 4.10 -10.38 -32.39
N ALA A 290 4.09 -9.18 -32.95
CA ALA A 290 3.34 -8.05 -32.36
C ALA A 290 1.85 -8.36 -32.18
N TYR A 291 1.21 -9.13 -33.05
CA TYR A 291 -0.20 -9.51 -32.90
C TYR A 291 -0.47 -10.38 -31.66
N GLU A 292 0.52 -11.12 -31.16
CA GLU A 292 0.39 -11.90 -29.93
C GLU A 292 0.25 -10.99 -28.68
N ALA A 293 0.91 -9.82 -28.71
CA ALA A 293 0.72 -8.82 -27.67
C ALA A 293 -0.73 -8.29 -27.65
N ALA A 294 -1.34 -8.09 -28.83
CA ALA A 294 -2.75 -7.71 -28.92
C ALA A 294 -3.69 -8.82 -28.44
N LYS A 295 -3.37 -10.08 -28.70
CA LYS A 295 -4.14 -11.23 -28.20
C LYS A 295 -4.09 -11.29 -26.69
N THR A 296 -2.92 -11.16 -26.08
CA THR A 296 -2.77 -11.05 -24.62
C THR A 296 -3.57 -9.87 -24.07
N ALA A 297 -3.53 -8.70 -24.72
CA ALA A 297 -4.32 -7.54 -24.35
C ALA A 297 -5.83 -7.77 -24.48
N ALA A 298 -6.27 -8.54 -25.48
CA ALA A 298 -7.69 -8.89 -25.64
C ALA A 298 -8.15 -9.86 -24.56
N GLU A 299 -7.37 -10.89 -24.28
CA GLU A 299 -7.61 -11.85 -23.20
C GLU A 299 -7.72 -11.15 -21.83
N VAL A 300 -6.88 -10.18 -21.57
CA VAL A 300 -6.85 -9.45 -20.33
C VAL A 300 -7.82 -8.26 -20.31
N SER A 301 -8.15 -7.63 -21.44
CA SER A 301 -9.14 -6.55 -21.48
C SER A 301 -10.57 -7.02 -21.24
N THR A 302 -10.85 -8.30 -21.46
CA THR A 302 -12.06 -8.98 -21.02
C THR A 302 -12.03 -9.32 -19.53
N VAL A 303 -10.85 -9.29 -18.91
CA VAL A 303 -10.63 -9.40 -17.46
C VAL A 303 -10.88 -8.06 -16.77
N ASP A 304 -12.03 -7.48 -16.97
CA ASP A 304 -12.47 -6.42 -16.07
C ASP A 304 -12.95 -7.06 -14.77
N PHE A 305 -11.99 -7.27 -13.91
CA PHE A 305 -11.96 -8.09 -12.71
C PHE A 305 -13.05 -7.82 -11.66
N LEU A 306 -13.80 -6.76 -11.80
CA LEU A 306 -14.94 -6.39 -10.95
C LEU A 306 -16.16 -6.04 -11.80
N GLY A 307 -16.36 -6.82 -12.86
CA GLY A 307 -17.57 -6.82 -13.65
C GLY A 307 -18.07 -5.42 -13.96
N LEU A 308 -18.32 -5.22 -15.07
CA LEU A 308 -19.30 -4.31 -15.56
C LEU A 308 -18.87 -3.86 -16.98
N ASP A 309 -18.55 -4.87 -17.83
CA ASP A 309 -19.12 -4.76 -19.15
C ASP A 309 -20.39 -5.62 -19.11
N PRO A 310 -21.57 -4.99 -19.19
CA PRO A 310 -22.84 -5.70 -19.06
C PRO A 310 -23.17 -6.65 -20.21
N ASP A 311 -22.39 -6.62 -21.27
CA ASP A 311 -22.82 -7.15 -22.58
C ASP A 311 -22.33 -8.56 -22.94
N GLU A 312 -21.46 -9.18 -22.13
CA GLU A 312 -21.16 -10.60 -22.31
C GLU A 312 -21.84 -11.43 -21.22
N ASP A 313 -23.01 -11.94 -21.53
CA ASP A 313 -23.73 -12.88 -20.67
C ASP A 313 -22.99 -14.22 -20.60
N LEU A 314 -22.27 -14.45 -19.49
CA LEU A 314 -21.82 -15.79 -19.15
C LEU A 314 -23.04 -16.69 -18.89
N PRO A 315 -23.04 -17.95 -19.37
CA PRO A 315 -24.16 -18.87 -19.18
C PRO A 315 -24.49 -19.09 -17.70
N ASP A 316 -25.77 -19.24 -17.35
CA ASP A 316 -26.24 -19.52 -15.98
C ASP A 316 -26.08 -21.02 -15.65
N GLU A 317 -24.83 -21.49 -15.58
CA GLU A 317 -24.48 -22.90 -15.44
C GLU A 317 -23.91 -23.21 -14.06
N SER A 318 -24.79 -23.42 -13.07
CA SER A 318 -24.36 -23.80 -11.71
C SER A 318 -23.64 -25.14 -11.65
N TRP A 319 -23.81 -26.02 -12.65
CA TRP A 319 -23.13 -27.30 -12.72
C TRP A 319 -21.59 -27.15 -12.81
N ARG A 320 -21.10 -26.08 -13.48
CA ARG A 320 -19.65 -25.81 -13.56
C ARG A 320 -19.05 -25.53 -12.19
N LEU A 321 -19.77 -24.75 -11.37
CA LEU A 321 -19.37 -24.47 -10.00
C LEU A 321 -19.39 -25.74 -9.15
N SER A 322 -20.43 -26.58 -9.29
CA SER A 322 -20.51 -27.88 -8.62
C SER A 322 -19.37 -28.80 -9.04
N ALA A 323 -19.06 -28.87 -10.34
CA ALA A 323 -17.96 -29.66 -10.88
C ALA A 323 -16.59 -29.18 -10.37
N LEU A 324 -16.38 -27.84 -10.28
CA LEU A 324 -15.16 -27.27 -9.73
C LEU A 324 -14.92 -27.73 -8.28
N PHE A 325 -15.89 -27.54 -7.39
CA PHE A 325 -15.72 -27.92 -5.98
C PHE A 325 -15.67 -29.43 -5.79
N GLY A 326 -16.38 -30.20 -6.62
CA GLY A 326 -16.28 -31.65 -6.67
C GLY A 326 -14.89 -32.12 -7.10
N GLY A 327 -14.32 -31.51 -8.13
CA GLY A 327 -12.95 -31.73 -8.61
C GLY A 327 -11.91 -31.37 -7.54
N ILE A 328 -12.04 -30.22 -6.88
CA ILE A 328 -11.19 -29.84 -5.74
C ILE A 328 -11.23 -30.92 -4.65
N ALA A 329 -12.43 -31.38 -4.26
CA ALA A 329 -12.58 -32.41 -3.25
C ALA A 329 -11.92 -33.73 -3.68
N THR A 330 -12.00 -34.10 -4.95
CA THR A 330 -11.32 -35.29 -5.51
C THR A 330 -9.80 -35.13 -5.44
N CYS A 331 -9.26 -34.00 -5.94
CA CYS A 331 -7.82 -33.74 -5.87
C CYS A 331 -7.28 -33.77 -4.43
N ILE A 332 -8.03 -33.27 -3.44
CA ILE A 332 -7.64 -33.32 -2.03
C ILE A 332 -7.59 -34.77 -1.53
N ARG A 333 -8.63 -35.60 -1.82
CA ARG A 333 -8.67 -37.00 -1.43
C ARG A 333 -7.52 -37.81 -2.04
N GLU A 334 -7.17 -37.53 -3.28
CA GLU A 334 -6.09 -38.17 -4.02
C GLU A 334 -4.71 -37.61 -3.69
N ARG A 335 -4.63 -36.59 -2.82
CA ARG A 335 -3.38 -35.90 -2.48
C ARG A 335 -2.68 -35.23 -3.68
N ALA A 336 -3.46 -34.90 -4.70
CA ALA A 336 -3.05 -34.28 -5.95
C ALA A 336 -3.47 -32.80 -6.06
N TYR A 337 -3.95 -32.21 -4.96
CA TYR A 337 -4.39 -30.81 -4.96
C TYR A 337 -3.18 -29.87 -4.96
N THR A 338 -2.93 -29.26 -6.13
CA THR A 338 -1.87 -28.30 -6.39
C THR A 338 -2.45 -27.09 -7.11
N GLU A 339 -1.67 -26.00 -7.23
CA GLU A 339 -2.08 -24.85 -8.02
C GLU A 339 -2.32 -25.23 -9.49
N GLY A 340 -1.45 -26.09 -10.06
CA GLY A 340 -1.61 -26.61 -11.42
C GLY A 340 -2.90 -27.39 -11.62
N SER A 341 -3.24 -28.31 -10.71
CA SER A 341 -4.49 -29.07 -10.80
C SER A 341 -5.74 -28.18 -10.67
N LEU A 342 -5.67 -27.11 -9.85
CA LEU A 342 -6.75 -26.12 -9.77
C LEU A 342 -6.86 -25.31 -11.07
N ASP A 343 -5.73 -24.94 -11.66
CA ASP A 343 -5.71 -24.21 -12.93
C ASP A 343 -6.27 -25.04 -14.09
N GLU A 344 -5.95 -26.33 -14.13
CA GLU A 344 -6.51 -27.27 -15.11
C GLU A 344 -8.02 -27.42 -14.92
N LEU A 345 -8.52 -27.56 -13.68
CA LEU A 345 -9.95 -27.63 -13.38
C LEU A 345 -10.66 -26.34 -13.81
N ILE A 346 -10.11 -25.18 -13.47
CA ILE A 346 -10.70 -23.89 -13.87
C ILE A 346 -10.63 -23.75 -15.39
N GLY A 347 -9.50 -24.10 -16.01
CA GLY A 347 -9.32 -24.07 -17.46
C GLY A 347 -10.35 -24.91 -18.20
N SER A 348 -10.59 -26.16 -17.76
CA SER A 348 -11.54 -27.06 -18.38
C SER A 348 -13.00 -26.62 -18.21
N LEU A 349 -13.34 -25.99 -17.09
CA LEU A 349 -14.72 -25.64 -16.73
C LEU A 349 -15.14 -24.24 -17.17
N PHE A 350 -14.21 -23.28 -17.25
CA PHE A 350 -14.52 -21.87 -17.50
C PHE A 350 -13.92 -21.32 -18.80
N SER A 351 -13.46 -22.19 -19.70
CA SER A 351 -13.20 -21.84 -21.10
C SER A 351 -14.51 -21.91 -21.90
N PHE A 352 -14.83 -20.85 -22.62
CA PHE A 352 -16.04 -20.74 -23.43
C PHE A 352 -15.67 -20.54 -24.89
N GLU A 353 -16.31 -21.29 -25.80
CA GLU A 353 -16.13 -21.09 -27.24
C GLU A 353 -16.60 -19.69 -27.66
N GLY A 354 -15.77 -19.00 -28.43
CA GLY A 354 -16.07 -17.65 -28.92
C GLY A 354 -15.90 -16.52 -27.90
N VAL A 355 -15.53 -16.84 -26.64
CA VAL A 355 -15.27 -15.87 -25.59
C VAL A 355 -13.79 -15.84 -25.24
N SER A 356 -13.14 -14.70 -25.43
CA SER A 356 -11.70 -14.53 -25.14
C SER A 356 -11.48 -14.06 -23.69
N ILE A 357 -12.02 -14.80 -22.73
CA ILE A 357 -11.85 -14.52 -21.29
C ILE A 357 -10.93 -15.59 -20.70
N ASP A 358 -9.91 -15.14 -19.92
CA ASP A 358 -9.12 -16.05 -19.10
C ASP A 358 -10.01 -16.83 -18.13
N PRO A 359 -9.87 -18.18 -18.03
CA PRO A 359 -10.75 -19.02 -17.22
C PRO A 359 -10.83 -18.63 -15.73
N LYS A 360 -9.71 -18.20 -15.11
CA LYS A 360 -9.71 -17.71 -13.72
C LYS A 360 -10.56 -16.44 -13.59
N SER A 361 -10.53 -15.60 -14.59
CA SER A 361 -11.32 -14.37 -14.64
C SER A 361 -12.78 -14.65 -14.88
N ALA A 362 -13.10 -15.63 -15.73
CA ALA A 362 -14.46 -16.10 -15.89
C ALA A 362 -15.03 -16.65 -14.57
N PHE A 363 -14.28 -17.49 -13.84
CA PHE A 363 -14.67 -17.96 -12.50
C PHE A 363 -14.91 -16.79 -11.53
N ARG A 364 -14.01 -15.82 -11.48
CA ARG A 364 -14.18 -14.62 -10.63
C ARG A 364 -15.42 -13.83 -11.01
N ARG A 365 -15.77 -13.76 -12.29
CA ARG A 365 -17.00 -13.09 -12.75
C ARG A 365 -18.24 -13.78 -12.18
N TYR A 366 -18.28 -15.10 -12.10
CA TYR A 366 -19.36 -15.80 -11.39
C TYR A 366 -19.47 -15.38 -9.92
N LEU A 367 -18.35 -15.23 -9.21
CA LEU A 367 -18.36 -14.84 -7.80
C LEU A 367 -19.05 -13.48 -7.55
N PHE A 368 -18.82 -12.52 -8.43
CA PHE A 368 -19.26 -11.13 -8.19
C PHE A 368 -20.52 -10.74 -8.98
N SER A 369 -20.73 -11.29 -10.17
CA SER A 369 -21.84 -10.91 -11.03
C SER A 369 -23.02 -11.90 -10.95
N LYS A 370 -22.77 -13.17 -10.59
CA LYS A 370 -23.80 -14.22 -10.51
C LYS A 370 -23.78 -14.97 -9.16
N PRO A 371 -23.79 -14.24 -8.01
CA PRO A 371 -23.67 -14.86 -6.69
C PRO A 371 -24.82 -15.83 -6.38
N ASP A 372 -25.98 -15.67 -7.02
CA ASP A 372 -27.16 -16.52 -6.79
C ASP A 372 -26.96 -17.97 -7.27
N LEU A 373 -26.09 -18.22 -8.25
CA LEU A 373 -25.77 -19.57 -8.71
C LEU A 373 -25.13 -20.43 -7.61
N PHE A 374 -24.44 -19.80 -6.65
CA PHE A 374 -23.84 -20.50 -5.51
C PHE A 374 -24.88 -21.03 -4.51
N ARG A 375 -26.15 -20.60 -4.61
CA ARG A 375 -27.24 -21.06 -3.73
C ARG A 375 -27.90 -22.32 -4.24
N SER A 376 -27.51 -22.85 -5.40
CA SER A 376 -28.05 -24.10 -5.92
C SER A 376 -27.67 -25.29 -5.02
N ARG A 377 -28.55 -26.27 -4.86
CA ARG A 377 -28.29 -27.43 -3.98
C ARG A 377 -27.07 -28.20 -4.37
N CYS A 378 -26.78 -28.34 -5.67
CA CYS A 378 -25.60 -29.05 -6.15
C CYS A 378 -24.30 -28.35 -5.75
N VAL A 379 -24.25 -27.01 -5.87
CA VAL A 379 -23.05 -26.23 -5.48
C VAL A 379 -22.85 -26.25 -3.96
N ILE A 380 -23.92 -26.05 -3.19
CA ILE A 380 -23.87 -26.14 -1.72
C ILE A 380 -23.36 -27.52 -1.29
N GLY A 381 -23.86 -28.60 -1.91
CA GLY A 381 -23.42 -29.96 -1.63
C GLY A 381 -21.93 -30.16 -1.94
N ALA A 382 -21.46 -29.71 -3.11
CA ALA A 382 -20.08 -29.86 -3.54
C ALA A 382 -19.09 -29.06 -2.64
N ILE A 383 -19.44 -27.81 -2.30
CA ILE A 383 -18.67 -27.01 -1.34
C ILE A 383 -18.64 -27.70 0.03
N GLY A 384 -19.77 -28.26 0.49
CA GLY A 384 -19.84 -28.99 1.74
C GLY A 384 -18.92 -30.22 1.79
N GLU A 385 -18.87 -31.01 0.71
CA GLU A 385 -17.96 -32.15 0.60
C GLU A 385 -16.49 -31.72 0.60
N ALA A 386 -16.15 -30.63 -0.08
CA ALA A 386 -14.79 -30.10 -0.06
C ALA A 386 -14.38 -29.62 1.35
N LEU A 387 -15.25 -28.91 2.05
CA LEU A 387 -15.01 -28.38 3.41
C LEU A 387 -14.86 -29.48 4.47
N LYS A 388 -15.55 -30.63 4.31
CA LYS A 388 -15.39 -31.79 5.20
C LYS A 388 -13.98 -32.39 5.18
N LEU A 389 -13.20 -32.11 4.11
CA LEU A 389 -11.81 -32.54 3.98
C LEU A 389 -10.83 -31.60 4.73
N GLY A 390 -11.33 -30.56 5.39
CA GLY A 390 -10.56 -29.65 6.20
C GLY A 390 -10.18 -28.34 5.49
N GLY A 391 -9.27 -27.59 6.10
CA GLY A 391 -8.84 -26.27 5.63
C GLY A 391 -8.03 -26.27 4.33
N SER A 392 -7.55 -27.41 3.86
CA SER A 392 -6.76 -27.53 2.63
C SER A 392 -7.48 -27.02 1.37
N VAL A 393 -8.80 -26.98 1.36
CA VAL A 393 -9.60 -26.38 0.28
C VAL A 393 -9.22 -24.93 0.00
N PHE A 394 -8.75 -24.21 1.00
CA PHE A 394 -8.36 -22.81 0.91
C PHE A 394 -6.91 -22.57 0.48
N ALA A 395 -6.12 -23.63 0.26
CA ALA A 395 -4.69 -23.53 -0.02
C ALA A 395 -4.36 -22.63 -1.23
N PHE A 396 -5.22 -22.64 -2.25
CA PHE A 396 -5.08 -21.87 -3.48
C PHE A 396 -6.33 -21.02 -3.70
N MET A 397 -6.18 -19.80 -4.25
CA MET A 397 -7.29 -18.85 -4.47
C MET A 397 -8.16 -18.65 -3.20
N THR A 398 -7.51 -18.46 -2.06
CA THR A 398 -8.15 -18.44 -0.73
C THR A 398 -9.31 -17.46 -0.64
N GLU A 399 -9.12 -16.21 -1.10
CA GLU A 399 -10.17 -15.19 -1.03
C GLU A 399 -11.38 -15.57 -1.88
N GLU A 400 -11.16 -16.07 -3.09
CA GLU A 400 -12.21 -16.45 -4.03
C GLU A 400 -13.04 -17.62 -3.49
N ILE A 401 -12.39 -18.62 -2.89
CA ILE A 401 -13.07 -19.77 -2.32
C ILE A 401 -13.91 -19.36 -1.09
N VAL A 402 -13.37 -18.48 -0.24
CA VAL A 402 -14.16 -17.91 0.88
C VAL A 402 -15.37 -17.12 0.36
N ILE A 403 -15.19 -16.29 -0.66
CA ILE A 403 -16.30 -15.53 -1.26
C ILE A 403 -17.34 -16.45 -1.88
N ALA A 404 -16.91 -17.51 -2.58
CA ALA A 404 -17.80 -18.54 -3.12
C ALA A 404 -18.67 -19.17 -2.02
N LEU A 405 -18.03 -19.54 -0.90
CA LEU A 405 -18.73 -20.09 0.27
C LEU A 405 -19.73 -19.09 0.86
N LEU A 406 -19.33 -17.81 1.02
CA LEU A 406 -20.23 -16.78 1.53
C LEU A 406 -21.41 -16.50 0.61
N ASN A 407 -21.23 -16.62 -0.72
CA ASN A 407 -22.29 -16.47 -1.71
C ASN A 407 -23.36 -17.57 -1.60
N THR A 408 -23.04 -18.75 -1.04
CA THR A 408 -24.04 -19.80 -0.78
C THR A 408 -25.13 -19.34 0.19
N ARG A 409 -24.84 -18.38 1.06
CA ARG A 409 -25.66 -17.95 2.20
C ARG A 409 -26.08 -19.11 3.13
N ASN A 410 -25.35 -20.23 3.09
CA ASN A 410 -25.61 -21.39 3.90
C ASN A 410 -24.87 -21.29 5.24
N GLU A 411 -25.60 -20.99 6.32
CA GLU A 411 -25.03 -20.81 7.65
C GLU A 411 -24.36 -22.08 8.18
N GLY A 412 -24.80 -23.27 7.76
CA GLY A 412 -24.17 -24.55 8.13
C GLY A 412 -22.76 -24.67 7.55
N LEU A 413 -22.56 -24.29 6.29
CA LEU A 413 -21.23 -24.27 5.65
C LEU A 413 -20.33 -23.21 6.24
N ILE A 414 -20.86 -22.02 6.51
CA ILE A 414 -20.11 -20.94 7.15
C ILE A 414 -19.64 -21.39 8.55
N LYS A 415 -20.53 -22.01 9.33
CA LYS A 415 -20.17 -22.57 10.63
C LYS A 415 -19.11 -23.67 10.53
N LEU A 416 -19.18 -24.54 9.52
CA LEU A 416 -18.17 -25.56 9.28
C LEU A 416 -16.80 -24.94 8.97
N MET A 417 -16.73 -23.93 8.11
CA MET A 417 -15.51 -23.18 7.85
C MET A 417 -14.92 -22.57 9.13
N LEU A 418 -15.76 -21.91 9.94
CA LEU A 418 -15.31 -21.30 11.19
C LEU A 418 -14.83 -22.35 12.19
N ASN A 419 -15.52 -23.49 12.29
CA ASN A 419 -15.07 -24.60 13.14
C ASN A 419 -13.70 -25.11 12.70
N ASN A 420 -13.45 -25.30 11.41
CA ASN A 420 -12.14 -25.69 10.88
C ASN A 420 -11.05 -24.69 11.30
N LEU A 421 -11.34 -23.38 11.23
CA LEU A 421 -10.40 -22.34 11.67
C LEU A 421 -10.15 -22.40 13.18
N PHE A 422 -11.19 -22.59 14.00
CA PHE A 422 -11.03 -22.69 15.45
C PHE A 422 -10.30 -23.96 15.88
N ASP A 423 -10.53 -25.09 15.21
CA ASP A 423 -9.82 -26.33 15.47
C ASP A 423 -8.33 -26.21 15.08
N ALA A 424 -8.03 -25.60 13.93
CA ALA A 424 -6.65 -25.27 13.55
C ALA A 424 -5.99 -24.34 14.58
N SER A 425 -6.71 -23.35 15.09
CA SER A 425 -6.20 -22.46 16.12
C SER A 425 -5.89 -23.19 17.43
N ARG A 426 -6.77 -24.07 17.89
CA ARG A 426 -6.59 -24.86 19.12
C ARG A 426 -5.41 -25.84 19.01
N SER A 427 -5.24 -26.48 17.87
CA SER A 427 -4.13 -27.40 17.61
C SER A 427 -2.78 -26.71 17.39
N GLY A 428 -2.75 -25.37 17.34
CA GLY A 428 -1.55 -24.61 17.02
C GLY A 428 -1.19 -24.60 15.51
N GLY A 429 -2.03 -25.19 14.66
CA GLY A 429 -1.82 -25.31 13.21
C GLY A 429 -2.25 -24.14 12.35
N TRP A 430 -2.63 -23.01 12.94
CA TRP A 430 -3.04 -21.82 12.19
C TRP A 430 -1.92 -21.25 11.31
N THR A 431 -2.20 -21.14 10.03
CA THR A 431 -1.28 -20.68 8.99
C THR A 431 -1.63 -19.28 8.49
N SER A 432 -0.82 -18.73 7.57
CA SER A 432 -1.15 -17.50 6.86
C SER A 432 -2.40 -17.63 5.99
N VAL A 433 -2.66 -18.84 5.45
CA VAL A 433 -3.90 -19.13 4.71
C VAL A 433 -5.11 -19.00 5.63
N ASP A 434 -5.06 -19.59 6.83
CA ASP A 434 -6.15 -19.48 7.82
C ASP A 434 -6.38 -18.02 8.23
N SER A 435 -5.31 -17.25 8.39
CA SER A 435 -5.39 -15.82 8.66
C SER A 435 -6.08 -15.06 7.52
N LEU A 436 -5.78 -15.41 6.27
CA LEU A 436 -6.42 -14.81 5.11
C LEU A 436 -7.91 -15.22 4.99
N VAL A 437 -8.25 -16.47 5.28
CA VAL A 437 -9.65 -16.94 5.38
C VAL A 437 -10.41 -16.12 6.42
N ALA A 438 -9.84 -15.97 7.62
CA ALA A 438 -10.43 -15.20 8.71
C ALA A 438 -10.65 -13.72 8.32
N VAL A 439 -9.63 -13.09 7.76
CA VAL A 439 -9.71 -11.69 7.31
C VAL A 439 -10.73 -11.51 6.20
N THR A 440 -10.76 -12.43 5.22
CA THR A 440 -11.74 -12.37 4.13
C THR A 440 -13.17 -12.51 4.64
N TYR A 441 -13.39 -13.41 5.61
CA TYR A 441 -14.66 -13.54 6.29
C TYR A 441 -15.07 -12.26 7.02
N LEU A 442 -14.18 -11.73 7.88
CA LEU A 442 -14.42 -10.52 8.67
C LEU A 442 -14.73 -9.30 7.77
N ARG A 443 -13.99 -9.14 6.68
CA ARG A 443 -14.20 -8.08 5.71
C ARG A 443 -15.59 -8.11 5.06
N ASN A 444 -16.12 -9.30 4.80
CA ASN A 444 -17.39 -9.49 4.10
C ASN A 444 -18.62 -9.58 5.04
N ARG A 445 -18.44 -10.09 6.27
CA ARG A 445 -19.50 -10.27 7.26
C ARG A 445 -19.51 -9.23 8.38
N GLY A 446 -18.41 -8.49 8.55
CA GLY A 446 -18.23 -7.49 9.59
C GLY A 446 -17.13 -7.89 10.58
N VAL A 447 -16.37 -6.90 11.03
CA VAL A 447 -15.18 -7.09 11.89
C VAL A 447 -15.53 -7.30 13.37
N GLU A 448 -16.77 -7.64 13.71
CA GLU A 448 -17.27 -7.74 15.09
C GLU A 448 -17.23 -9.18 15.66
N HIS A 449 -16.66 -10.15 14.96
CA HIS A 449 -16.60 -11.54 15.42
C HIS A 449 -15.47 -11.73 16.43
N THR A 450 -15.82 -11.62 17.73
CA THR A 450 -14.86 -11.59 18.85
C THR A 450 -13.93 -12.79 18.93
N ASP A 451 -14.46 -14.02 18.76
CA ASP A 451 -13.65 -15.24 18.85
C ASP A 451 -12.63 -15.33 17.70
N LEU A 452 -13.03 -14.93 16.50
CA LEU A 452 -12.16 -14.93 15.34
C LEU A 452 -11.07 -13.85 15.45
N LEU A 453 -11.43 -12.69 16.00
CA LEU A 453 -10.47 -11.64 16.32
C LEU A 453 -9.46 -12.08 17.38
N ALA A 454 -9.89 -12.83 18.40
CA ALA A 454 -8.99 -13.41 19.39
C ALA A 454 -7.98 -14.38 18.77
N CYS A 455 -8.42 -15.20 17.80
CA CYS A 455 -7.52 -16.07 17.03
C CYS A 455 -6.52 -15.24 16.20
N LEU A 456 -6.98 -14.19 15.51
CA LEU A 456 -6.11 -13.29 14.74
C LEU A 456 -5.09 -12.58 15.63
N LYS A 457 -5.49 -12.12 16.81
CA LYS A 457 -4.58 -11.47 17.77
C LYS A 457 -3.40 -12.36 18.13
N SER A 458 -3.64 -13.65 18.27
CA SER A 458 -2.60 -14.64 18.61
C SER A 458 -1.69 -14.99 17.41
N ARG A 459 -2.20 -14.98 16.17
CA ARG A 459 -1.52 -15.55 15.00
C ARG A 459 -1.10 -14.53 13.94
N ALA A 460 -1.85 -13.43 13.84
CA ALA A 460 -1.56 -12.30 12.95
C ALA A 460 -1.78 -10.98 13.72
N PRO A 461 -0.96 -10.70 14.76
CA PRO A 461 -1.19 -9.59 15.68
C PRO A 461 -1.21 -8.23 14.98
N GLU A 462 -0.41 -8.02 13.94
CA GLU A 462 -0.39 -6.77 13.17
C GLU A 462 -1.69 -6.56 12.39
N VAL A 463 -2.23 -7.61 11.80
CA VAL A 463 -3.54 -7.56 11.11
C VAL A 463 -4.66 -7.30 12.12
N HIS A 464 -4.62 -7.98 13.28
CA HIS A 464 -5.57 -7.72 14.36
C HIS A 464 -5.50 -6.26 14.83
N ALA A 465 -4.30 -5.74 15.08
CA ALA A 465 -4.11 -4.35 15.51
C ALA A 465 -4.62 -3.34 14.46
N PHE A 466 -4.40 -3.62 13.17
CA PHE A 466 -4.94 -2.79 12.09
C PHE A 466 -6.47 -2.77 12.09
N LEU A 467 -7.11 -3.93 12.25
CA LEU A 467 -8.56 -4.03 12.31
C LEU A 467 -9.11 -3.35 13.58
N ASP A 468 -8.48 -3.58 14.72
CA ASP A 468 -8.86 -3.01 16.01
C ASP A 468 -8.77 -1.48 16.00
N TYR A 469 -7.65 -0.94 15.53
CA TYR A 469 -7.40 0.51 15.51
C TYR A 469 -8.28 1.26 14.53
N PHE A 470 -8.53 0.69 13.35
CA PHE A 470 -9.10 1.47 12.25
C PHE A 470 -10.45 0.98 11.74
N CYS A 471 -10.89 -0.23 12.10
CA CYS A 471 -12.08 -0.84 11.51
C CYS A 471 -13.14 -1.22 12.54
N MET A 472 -12.76 -1.52 13.80
CA MET A 472 -13.69 -1.90 14.84
C MET A 472 -14.35 -0.67 15.43
N ARG A 473 -15.66 -0.57 15.28
CA ARG A 473 -16.46 0.41 16.01
C ARG A 473 -16.92 -0.26 17.28
N GLY A 474 -16.61 0.34 18.44
CA GLY A 474 -16.93 -0.20 19.74
C GLY A 474 -18.32 -0.85 19.80
N SER A 475 -18.36 -2.08 20.30
CA SER A 475 -19.58 -2.88 20.40
C SER A 475 -20.68 -2.12 21.13
N LYS A 476 -21.93 -2.31 20.71
CA LYS A 476 -23.15 -1.69 21.27
C LYS A 476 -23.38 -1.89 22.78
N GLY A 477 -22.40 -2.41 23.53
CA GLY A 477 -22.50 -2.72 24.96
C GLY A 477 -21.65 -1.87 25.89
N SER A 478 -20.67 -1.11 25.42
CA SER A 478 -19.95 -0.17 26.27
C SER A 478 -20.72 1.15 26.35
N LYS A 479 -21.04 1.58 27.58
CA LYS A 479 -21.74 2.85 27.88
C LYS A 479 -20.90 4.10 27.53
N VAL A 480 -19.94 4.01 26.63
CA VAL A 480 -19.23 5.17 26.10
C VAL A 480 -20.01 5.67 24.90
N SER A 481 -20.85 6.64 25.15
CA SER A 481 -21.85 7.22 24.25
C SER A 481 -21.28 8.10 23.13
N ASN A 482 -20.01 8.01 22.79
CA ASN A 482 -19.41 8.89 21.79
C ASN A 482 -18.83 8.08 20.61
N ARG A 483 -19.73 7.73 19.70
CA ARG A 483 -19.43 7.06 18.43
C ARG A 483 -18.74 7.94 17.39
N GLU A 484 -18.57 9.21 17.67
CA GLU A 484 -18.05 10.18 16.70
C GLU A 484 -16.52 10.25 16.66
N THR A 485 -15.87 9.58 17.61
CA THR A 485 -14.48 9.80 17.91
C THR A 485 -13.52 8.70 17.45
N ALA A 486 -13.99 7.59 16.83
CA ALA A 486 -13.18 6.39 16.73
C ALA A 486 -11.88 6.53 15.91
N VAL A 487 -11.88 7.14 14.72
CA VAL A 487 -10.63 7.31 13.97
C VAL A 487 -9.85 8.52 14.46
N ILE A 488 -10.51 9.60 14.81
CA ILE A 488 -9.87 10.84 15.25
C ILE A 488 -9.35 10.73 16.68
N ASP A 489 -10.09 10.13 17.61
CA ASP A 489 -9.59 9.84 18.95
C ASP A 489 -8.50 8.77 18.91
N VAL A 490 -8.61 7.83 18.00
CA VAL A 490 -7.56 6.86 17.69
C VAL A 490 -6.33 7.56 17.10
N LEU A 491 -6.51 8.57 16.28
CA LEU A 491 -5.44 9.32 15.66
C LEU A 491 -4.86 10.41 16.57
N SER A 492 -5.67 11.00 17.45
CA SER A 492 -5.29 12.14 18.32
C SER A 492 -5.22 11.83 19.81
N GLY A 493 -5.33 10.56 20.20
CA GLY A 493 -5.59 10.12 21.56
C GLY A 493 -4.76 10.76 22.68
N GLU A 494 -5.42 11.05 23.82
CA GLU A 494 -4.80 11.63 25.03
C GLU A 494 -3.66 10.77 25.62
N THR A 495 -3.62 9.47 25.30
CA THR A 495 -2.58 8.54 25.75
C THR A 495 -1.20 8.86 25.18
N GLU A 496 -1.10 9.71 24.16
CA GLU A 496 0.15 10.09 23.51
C GLU A 496 0.71 11.44 23.97
N SER A 497 0.19 12.01 25.04
CA SER A 497 0.68 13.30 25.54
C SER A 497 2.19 13.33 25.79
N LYS A 498 2.78 12.21 26.25
CA LYS A 498 4.23 12.10 26.47
C LYS A 498 5.04 12.04 25.16
N VAL A 499 4.56 11.28 24.16
CA VAL A 499 5.20 11.22 22.84
C VAL A 499 5.12 12.59 22.15
N GLN A 500 3.97 13.21 22.22
CA GLN A 500 3.76 14.55 21.70
C GLN A 500 4.62 15.58 22.41
N TYR A 501 4.82 15.41 23.72
CA TYR A 501 5.70 16.25 24.51
C TYR A 501 7.18 16.01 24.15
N ALA A 502 7.60 14.77 24.00
CA ALA A 502 8.94 14.44 23.52
C ALA A 502 9.20 15.00 22.12
N ALA A 503 8.20 14.96 21.25
CA ALA A 503 8.24 15.60 19.95
C ALA A 503 8.40 17.11 20.05
N HIS A 504 7.62 17.73 20.92
CA HIS A 504 7.71 19.16 21.16
C HIS A 504 9.12 19.55 21.64
N LEU A 505 9.68 18.86 22.61
CA LEU A 505 11.05 19.11 23.07
C LEU A 505 12.06 18.92 21.95
N TYR A 506 11.89 17.91 21.14
CA TYR A 506 12.75 17.63 20.00
C TYR A 506 12.72 18.77 18.97
N HIS A 507 11.53 19.33 18.72
CA HIS A 507 11.36 20.46 17.81
C HIS A 507 11.92 21.77 18.38
N GLU A 508 11.75 22.02 19.68
CA GLU A 508 12.36 23.15 20.36
C GLU A 508 13.90 23.09 20.26
N LEU A 509 14.49 21.92 20.45
CA LEU A 509 15.91 21.67 20.29
C LEU A 509 16.39 21.86 18.84
N ALA A 510 15.51 21.65 17.86
CA ALA A 510 15.76 21.91 16.46
C ALA A 510 15.66 23.39 16.09
N GLY A 511 15.35 24.29 17.04
CA GLY A 511 15.30 25.73 16.83
C GLY A 511 14.04 26.22 16.09
N ASN A 512 12.96 25.44 16.17
CA ASN A 512 11.69 25.78 15.52
C ASN A 512 10.89 26.81 16.30
N ASP A 513 10.34 27.79 15.60
CA ASP A 513 9.46 28.79 16.20
C ASP A 513 8.01 28.24 16.27
N PHE A 514 7.70 27.61 17.39
CA PHE A 514 6.39 27.05 17.67
C PHE A 514 5.39 28.02 18.24
N GLU A 515 5.76 29.28 18.47
CA GLU A 515 4.91 30.26 19.16
C GLU A 515 3.55 30.49 18.49
N ALA A 516 3.46 30.21 17.19
CA ALA A 516 2.22 30.35 16.43
C ALA A 516 1.35 29.07 16.36
N SER A 517 1.85 27.90 16.76
CA SER A 517 1.13 26.63 16.58
C SER A 517 0.20 26.33 17.77
N ALA A 518 -1.08 26.04 17.47
CA ALA A 518 -2.07 25.63 18.49
C ALA A 518 -1.65 24.34 19.20
N TYR A 519 -0.92 23.48 18.53
CA TYR A 519 -0.33 22.23 19.02
C TYR A 519 0.67 22.51 20.15
N TYR A 520 1.60 23.40 19.92
CA TYR A 520 2.58 23.85 20.90
C TYR A 520 1.92 24.36 22.19
N ARG A 521 0.94 25.24 22.07
CA ARG A 521 0.25 25.84 23.23
C ARG A 521 -0.48 24.79 24.07
N ALA A 522 -1.16 23.85 23.44
CA ALA A 522 -1.90 22.81 24.12
C ALA A 522 -0.99 21.88 24.91
N PHE A 523 0.17 21.51 24.34
CA PHE A 523 1.14 20.63 25.00
C PHE A 523 1.93 21.37 26.07
N PHE A 524 2.40 22.55 25.77
CA PHE A 524 3.15 23.35 26.73
C PHE A 524 2.32 23.70 27.97
N ASP A 525 1.06 24.02 27.81
CA ASP A 525 0.14 24.29 28.93
C ASP A 525 -0.09 23.04 29.79
N ARG A 526 -0.23 21.87 29.20
CA ARG A 526 -0.36 20.60 29.94
C ARG A 526 0.93 20.23 30.66
N PHE A 527 2.06 20.38 30.00
CA PHE A 527 3.37 20.11 30.57
C PHE A 527 3.71 21.03 31.73
N THR A 528 3.56 22.33 31.58
CA THR A 528 3.81 23.29 32.65
C THR A 528 2.91 23.07 33.85
N SER A 529 1.67 22.62 33.68
CA SER A 529 0.78 22.23 34.76
C SER A 529 1.19 20.91 35.43
N TYR A 530 1.77 19.98 34.68
CA TYR A 530 2.28 18.70 35.21
C TYR A 530 3.60 18.88 35.96
N VAL A 531 4.55 19.63 35.42
CA VAL A 531 5.87 19.89 36.04
C VAL A 531 5.76 20.80 37.25
N SER A 532 4.84 21.78 37.27
CA SER A 532 4.75 22.75 38.35
C SER A 532 4.02 22.25 39.58
N GLY A 533 3.24 21.15 39.49
CA GLY A 533 2.48 20.59 40.64
C GLY A 533 1.63 21.61 41.41
N LYS A 534 1.72 22.86 41.07
CA LYS A 534 1.10 24.00 41.74
C LYS A 534 -0.16 24.45 41.01
N ARG A 535 -1.25 24.56 41.71
CA ARG A 535 -2.48 25.20 41.25
C ARG A 535 -2.15 26.51 40.54
N ARG A 536 -2.62 26.65 39.28
CA ARG A 536 -2.53 27.87 38.49
C ARG A 536 -2.82 29.12 39.30
N LYS A 537 -1.80 29.90 39.62
CA LYS A 537 -1.99 31.34 39.76
C LYS A 537 -2.05 31.90 38.35
N LYS A 538 -3.13 32.63 38.02
CA LYS A 538 -3.34 33.32 36.74
C LYS A 538 -2.09 34.18 36.42
N GLY A 539 -1.22 33.69 35.58
CA GLY A 539 -0.03 34.38 35.10
C GLY A 539 0.71 33.49 34.10
N ARG A 540 1.15 34.07 32.99
CA ARG A 540 1.97 33.39 32.00
C ARG A 540 3.20 32.75 32.67
N PRO A 541 3.57 31.47 32.39
CA PRO A 541 4.81 30.91 32.91
C PRO A 541 5.98 31.80 32.47
N LYS A 542 6.91 32.06 33.38
CA LYS A 542 8.09 32.87 33.05
C LYS A 542 8.88 32.14 31.96
N MET A 543 9.21 32.82 30.89
CA MET A 543 9.99 32.35 29.75
C MET A 543 11.31 31.66 30.17
N LEU A 544 11.94 32.16 31.23
CA LEU A 544 13.16 31.60 31.83
C LEU A 544 13.05 30.12 32.24
N TYR A 545 11.90 29.66 32.68
CA TYR A 545 11.71 28.28 33.11
C TYR A 545 11.65 27.31 31.92
N ARG A 546 11.12 27.75 30.82
CA ARG A 546 11.10 27.03 29.53
C ARG A 546 12.51 26.77 29.01
N GLU A 547 13.32 27.83 28.96
CA GLU A 547 14.71 27.76 28.49
C GLU A 547 15.57 26.83 29.34
N GLU A 548 15.38 26.80 30.68
CA GLU A 548 16.08 25.88 31.56
C GLU A 548 15.72 24.41 31.31
N ILE A 549 14.44 24.12 31.11
CA ILE A 549 14.00 22.74 30.82
C ILE A 549 14.53 22.29 29.47
N ILE A 550 14.41 23.14 28.44
CA ILE A 550 14.95 22.87 27.10
C ILE A 550 16.44 22.59 27.16
N LYS A 551 17.19 23.41 27.89
CA LYS A 551 18.64 23.24 28.06
C LYS A 551 18.97 21.92 28.74
N LYS A 552 18.30 21.56 29.82
CA LYS A 552 18.50 20.28 30.53
C LYS A 552 18.18 19.06 29.67
N VAL A 553 17.10 19.12 28.88
CA VAL A 553 16.74 18.05 27.94
C VAL A 553 17.77 17.97 26.81
N TYR A 554 18.24 19.11 26.32
CA TYR A 554 19.29 19.22 25.31
C TYR A 554 20.58 18.53 25.77
N ASP A 555 21.06 18.90 26.97
CA ASP A 555 22.32 18.38 27.52
C ASP A 555 22.30 16.84 27.74
N ALA A 556 21.10 16.27 27.84
CA ALA A 556 20.91 14.86 28.17
C ALA A 556 20.52 13.96 26.96
N ILE A 557 20.14 14.51 25.81
CA ILE A 557 19.84 13.70 24.61
C ILE A 557 21.12 13.39 23.82
N PRO A 558 21.55 12.12 23.70
CA PRO A 558 22.69 11.77 22.89
C PRO A 558 22.50 12.22 21.43
N GLY A 559 23.46 12.95 20.89
CA GLY A 559 23.41 13.44 19.50
C GLY A 559 22.62 14.73 19.28
N SER A 560 22.14 15.40 20.32
CA SER A 560 21.49 16.70 20.23
C SER A 560 22.35 17.77 19.54
N ASP A 561 23.67 17.75 19.75
CA ASP A 561 24.62 18.63 19.04
C ASP A 561 24.55 18.48 17.51
N ALA A 562 24.35 17.26 17.01
CA ALA A 562 24.21 17.02 15.58
C ALA A 562 22.88 17.56 15.04
N VAL A 563 21.82 17.46 15.82
CA VAL A 563 20.50 18.02 15.49
C VAL A 563 20.55 19.54 15.44
N LEU A 564 21.16 20.17 16.45
CA LEU A 564 21.30 21.63 16.49
C LEU A 564 22.20 22.18 15.40
N ARG A 565 23.36 21.56 15.13
CA ARG A 565 24.23 22.00 14.04
C ARG A 565 23.51 21.90 12.69
N ARG A 566 22.76 20.85 12.47
CA ARG A 566 21.94 20.70 11.26
C ARG A 566 20.76 21.69 11.22
N ALA A 567 20.12 21.97 12.35
CA ALA A 567 19.06 22.95 12.45
C ALA A 567 19.56 24.38 12.23
N GLU A 568 20.78 24.70 12.66
CA GLU A 568 21.44 25.97 12.37
C GLU A 568 21.70 26.16 10.86
N ASP A 569 22.13 25.09 10.17
CA ASP A 569 22.34 25.08 8.73
C ASP A 569 21.02 25.20 7.94
N TYR A 570 19.91 24.72 8.51
CA TYR A 570 18.58 24.67 7.88
C TYR A 570 17.54 25.62 8.49
N ARG A 571 17.94 26.56 9.32
CA ARG A 571 17.10 27.50 10.08
C ARG A 571 16.01 28.24 9.28
N GLN A 572 16.07 28.19 7.97
CA GLN A 572 15.14 28.90 7.08
C GLN A 572 14.09 28.01 6.39
N LYS A 573 14.13 26.68 6.51
CA LYS A 573 13.31 25.78 5.70
C LYS A 573 12.76 24.60 6.50
N ASN A 574 11.66 24.78 7.16
CA ASN A 574 10.82 23.73 7.76
C ASN A 574 11.58 22.65 8.58
N PRO A 575 12.11 23.00 9.73
CA PRO A 575 12.90 22.11 10.58
C PRO A 575 12.08 20.95 11.23
N LEU A 576 10.75 21.04 11.28
CA LEU A 576 9.84 19.99 11.74
C LEU A 576 9.95 18.72 10.87
N VAL A 577 9.99 18.90 9.57
CA VAL A 577 10.15 17.79 8.61
C VAL A 577 11.48 17.06 8.85
N HIS A 578 12.53 17.80 9.18
CA HIS A 578 13.84 17.21 9.49
C HIS A 578 13.83 16.40 10.79
N ALA A 579 13.24 16.94 11.84
CA ALA A 579 13.10 16.24 13.11
C ALA A 579 12.27 14.97 12.97
N GLY A 580 11.19 15.04 12.18
CA GLY A 580 10.38 13.89 11.83
C GLY A 580 11.15 12.80 11.08
N ALA A 581 11.96 13.18 10.09
CA ALA A 581 12.81 12.25 9.34
C ALA A 581 13.82 11.54 10.25
N GLU A 582 14.44 12.27 11.16
CA GLU A 582 15.41 11.70 12.10
C GLU A 582 14.75 10.76 13.11
N MET A 583 13.53 11.10 13.59
CA MET A 583 12.75 10.21 14.45
C MET A 583 12.40 8.90 13.74
N LEU A 584 11.93 8.96 12.51
CA LEU A 584 11.65 7.77 11.70
C LEU A 584 12.92 6.93 11.48
N GLN A 585 14.04 7.56 11.19
CA GLN A 585 15.29 6.88 11.02
C GLN A 585 15.74 6.16 12.30
N ARG A 586 15.58 6.79 13.47
CA ARG A 586 15.91 6.17 14.76
C ARG A 586 14.99 4.99 15.07
N VAL A 587 13.69 5.11 14.80
CA VAL A 587 12.74 4.00 14.97
C VAL A 587 13.14 2.83 14.08
N THR A 588 13.42 3.10 12.79
CA THR A 588 13.84 2.07 11.83
C THR A 588 15.12 1.37 12.26
N LEU A 589 16.14 2.12 12.70
CA LEU A 589 17.40 1.55 13.16
C LEU A 589 17.23 0.65 14.41
N ARG A 590 16.32 1.00 15.32
CA ARG A 590 16.08 0.20 16.53
C ARG A 590 15.30 -1.06 16.28
N GLU A 591 14.32 -1.02 15.37
CA GLU A 591 13.63 -2.23 14.91
C GLU A 591 14.63 -3.23 14.32
N ASP A 592 15.68 -2.74 13.67
CA ASP A 592 16.76 -3.56 13.11
C ASP A 592 17.65 -4.23 14.16
N LEU A 593 17.77 -3.62 15.31
CA LEU A 593 18.48 -4.19 16.45
C LEU A 593 17.62 -5.19 17.25
N GLY A 594 16.39 -5.48 16.79
CA GLY A 594 15.44 -6.35 17.47
C GLY A 594 14.68 -5.67 18.62
N GLU A 595 14.84 -4.35 18.78
CA GLU A 595 14.04 -3.59 19.74
C GLU A 595 12.66 -3.31 19.15
N SER A 596 11.60 -3.60 19.91
CA SER A 596 10.24 -3.32 19.48
C SER A 596 9.92 -1.83 19.50
N THR A 597 8.94 -1.41 18.72
CA THR A 597 8.41 -0.02 18.77
C THR A 597 7.95 0.33 20.19
N GLU A 598 7.46 -0.65 20.95
CA GLU A 598 7.05 -0.50 22.34
C GLU A 598 8.24 -0.23 23.27
N ASP A 599 9.40 -0.85 23.02
CA ASP A 599 10.60 -0.61 23.81
C ASP A 599 11.16 0.81 23.54
N LEU A 600 11.12 1.26 22.29
CA LEU A 600 11.46 2.64 21.95
C LEU A 600 10.52 3.64 22.63
N ARG A 601 9.23 3.35 22.63
CA ARG A 601 8.22 4.17 23.29
C ARG A 601 8.47 4.25 24.81
N ARG A 602 8.73 3.12 25.46
CA ARG A 602 9.08 3.07 26.90
C ARG A 602 10.33 3.89 27.19
N LEU A 603 11.33 3.79 26.33
CA LEU A 603 12.57 4.55 26.48
C LEU A 603 12.33 6.07 26.37
N ILE A 604 11.51 6.50 25.41
CA ILE A 604 11.14 7.91 25.26
C ILE A 604 10.36 8.38 26.49
N TYR A 605 9.40 7.57 26.96
CA TYR A 605 8.59 7.93 28.13
C TYR A 605 9.39 7.98 29.41
N SER A 606 10.24 6.97 29.69
CA SER A 606 11.09 6.97 30.89
C SER A 606 12.06 8.14 30.87
N TYR A 607 12.61 8.49 29.70
CA TYR A 607 13.47 9.64 29.54
C TYR A 607 12.75 10.96 29.83
N VAL A 608 11.53 11.15 29.31
CA VAL A 608 10.71 12.34 29.59
C VAL A 608 10.31 12.39 31.07
N ASP A 609 9.93 11.26 31.67
CA ASP A 609 9.59 11.19 33.10
C ASP A 609 10.80 11.53 34.01
N GLU A 610 11.98 11.03 33.68
CA GLU A 610 13.23 11.34 34.38
C GLU A 610 13.53 12.85 34.32
N LYS A 611 13.40 13.46 33.13
CA LYS A 611 13.65 14.91 32.97
C LYS A 611 12.59 15.78 33.67
N ILE A 612 11.36 15.32 33.75
CA ILE A 612 10.32 15.99 34.53
C ILE A 612 10.65 15.91 36.05
N ALA A 613 11.10 14.74 36.51
CA ALA A 613 11.50 14.55 37.92
C ALA A 613 12.69 15.44 38.32
N ASP A 614 13.74 15.48 37.48
CA ASP A 614 14.93 16.32 37.66
C ASP A 614 14.59 17.82 37.70
N SER A 615 13.57 18.24 36.93
CA SER A 615 13.16 19.64 36.88
C SER A 615 12.26 20.05 38.07
N SER A 616 11.76 19.07 38.80
CA SER A 616 10.87 19.28 39.96
C SER A 616 11.64 19.29 41.31
N SER A 617 12.90 18.84 41.30
CA SER A 617 13.84 18.90 42.40
C SER A 617 14.66 20.20 42.36
#